data_200aa058a6abe7cbb415d98a656fcf70
#
_entry.id   200aa058a6abe7cbb415d98a656fcf70
#
_cell.length_a   1.000
_cell.length_b   1.000
_cell.length_c   1.000
_cell.angle_alpha   90.00
_cell.angle_beta   90.00
_cell.angle_gamma   90.00
#
_symmetry.space_group_name_H-M   'P 1'
#
loop_
_entity.id
_entity.type
_entity.pdbx_description
1 polymer ?
#
loop_
_entity_poly.entity_id
_entity_poly.type
_entity_poly.pdbx_seq_one_letter_code
_entity_poly.pdbx_strand_id
1 'polypeptide(L)'
;ATGSNAYALTASGQASLHGFGTAVTMSAAATVNINTLGRAVSLSVPTGLTTPAKTLSFADGTWLQEVVISQGALTVEGLGTLSGSLAVRSVQHKVDGVNTTDIRIGLSQVSGSLNAGGLSATLSNGRGAVMLRNQVGIGSSYAVQAEGDVAFNLGNGAVSLQAQQMQLTLNRWGSDVDETVGTGSG
;
A
#
# COMPACT_ATOMS: atom_id res chain seq x y z
N ALA A 1 10.15 -9.17 32.78
CA ALA A 1 10.32 -8.46 31.50
C ALA A 1 10.07 -9.46 30.39
N THR A 2 8.91 -9.43 29.75
CA THR A 2 8.65 -10.15 28.51
C THR A 2 9.42 -9.43 27.41
N GLY A 3 10.60 -9.95 27.07
CA GLY A 3 11.42 -9.41 26.00
C GLY A 3 10.67 -9.58 24.67
N SER A 4 10.21 -8.48 24.09
CA SER A 4 9.78 -8.51 22.70
C SER A 4 11.01 -8.80 21.84
N ASN A 5 10.96 -9.86 21.02
CA ASN A 5 12.04 -10.18 20.10
C ASN A 5 12.18 -9.03 19.09
N ALA A 6 13.28 -8.31 19.14
CA ALA A 6 13.60 -7.30 18.14
C ALA A 6 14.38 -7.96 16.99
N TYR A 7 14.01 -7.67 15.76
CA TYR A 7 14.63 -8.25 14.56
C TYR A 7 14.58 -7.28 13.37
N ALA A 8 15.40 -7.57 12.39
CA ALA A 8 15.36 -6.93 11.08
C ALA A 8 15.19 -8.01 10.01
N LEU A 9 14.35 -7.77 9.04
CA LEU A 9 14.02 -8.69 7.95
C LEU A 9 13.78 -7.91 6.66
N THR A 10 14.33 -8.42 5.56
CA THR A 10 13.88 -8.12 4.21
C THR A 10 13.61 -9.42 3.48
N ALA A 11 12.43 -9.56 2.94
CA ALA A 11 12.03 -10.73 2.16
C ALA A 11 11.26 -10.28 0.92
N SER A 12 11.45 -10.97 -0.19
CA SER A 12 10.70 -10.73 -1.42
C SER A 12 10.26 -12.05 -2.05
N GLY A 13 9.12 -12.04 -2.70
CA GLY A 13 8.52 -13.24 -3.30
C GLY A 13 7.20 -12.91 -3.99
N GLN A 14 6.55 -13.98 -4.48
CA GLN A 14 5.19 -13.86 -5.03
C GLN A 14 4.17 -13.87 -3.89
N ALA A 15 3.25 -12.93 -3.93
CA ALA A 15 2.11 -12.86 -3.03
C ALA A 15 0.84 -13.34 -3.76
N SER A 16 0.01 -14.08 -3.06
CA SER A 16 -1.32 -14.48 -3.53
C SER A 16 -2.36 -14.28 -2.42
N LEU A 17 -3.57 -13.96 -2.81
CA LEU A 17 -4.69 -13.79 -1.89
C LEU A 17 -5.40 -15.13 -1.71
N HIS A 18 -5.61 -15.53 -0.46
CA HIS A 18 -6.33 -16.75 -0.10
C HIS A 18 -7.54 -16.43 0.77
N GLY A 19 -8.55 -17.31 0.76
CA GLY A 19 -9.72 -17.20 1.63
C GLY A 19 -10.99 -16.65 0.98
N PHE A 20 -10.93 -16.26 -0.28
CA PHE A 20 -12.10 -15.72 -1.04
C PHE A 20 -12.58 -16.67 -2.15
N GLY A 21 -12.16 -17.92 -2.14
CA GLY A 21 -12.43 -18.88 -3.21
C GLY A 21 -11.78 -18.44 -4.53
N THR A 22 -12.44 -18.74 -5.64
CA THR A 22 -12.02 -18.28 -6.98
C THR A 22 -12.57 -16.92 -7.37
N ALA A 23 -13.54 -16.40 -6.61
CA ALA A 23 -14.23 -15.14 -6.92
C ALA A 23 -13.30 -13.91 -6.84
N VAL A 24 -12.24 -13.97 -6.04
CA VAL A 24 -11.24 -12.92 -5.93
C VAL A 24 -9.86 -13.55 -6.02
N THR A 25 -9.07 -13.09 -6.97
CA THR A 25 -7.68 -13.54 -7.16
C THR A 25 -6.72 -12.36 -7.15
N MET A 26 -5.55 -12.55 -6.55
CA MET A 26 -4.46 -11.57 -6.58
C MET A 26 -3.17 -12.26 -6.98
N SER A 27 -2.40 -11.60 -7.84
CA SER A 27 -1.05 -11.99 -8.20
C SER A 27 -0.16 -10.75 -8.14
N ALA A 28 0.93 -10.82 -7.39
CA ALA A 28 1.84 -9.71 -7.20
C ALA A 28 3.23 -10.17 -6.79
N ALA A 29 4.26 -9.43 -7.18
CA ALA A 29 5.54 -9.47 -6.50
C ALA A 29 5.47 -8.57 -5.26
N ALA A 30 5.86 -9.11 -4.12
CA ALA A 30 5.83 -8.38 -2.85
C ALA A 30 7.22 -8.37 -2.19
N THR A 31 7.55 -7.26 -1.56
CA THR A 31 8.71 -7.12 -0.68
C THR A 31 8.23 -6.71 0.71
N VAL A 32 8.72 -7.39 1.72
CA VAL A 32 8.44 -7.10 3.12
C VAL A 32 9.72 -6.60 3.78
N ASN A 33 9.66 -5.44 4.42
CA ASN A 33 10.75 -4.84 5.17
C ASN A 33 10.32 -4.62 6.62
N ILE A 34 11.07 -5.16 7.56
CA ILE A 34 10.80 -5.01 8.99
C ILE A 34 12.09 -4.63 9.70
N ASN A 35 12.04 -3.58 10.52
CA ASN A 35 13.09 -3.23 11.47
C ASN A 35 12.48 -2.86 12.81
N THR A 36 12.62 -3.72 13.78
CA THR A 36 12.15 -3.49 15.17
C THR A 36 13.34 -3.37 16.16
N LEU A 37 14.59 -3.31 15.63
CA LEU A 37 15.81 -3.26 16.45
C LEU A 37 16.05 -1.89 17.10
N GLY A 38 15.37 -0.84 16.65
CA GLY A 38 15.61 0.52 17.16
C GLY A 38 16.97 1.12 16.76
N ARG A 39 17.62 0.58 15.73
CA ARG A 39 18.92 1.04 15.21
C ARG A 39 19.06 0.78 13.72
N ALA A 40 19.94 1.52 13.06
CA ALA A 40 20.37 1.24 11.70
C ALA A 40 20.97 -0.17 11.59
N VAL A 41 20.79 -0.81 10.47
CA VAL A 41 21.30 -2.16 10.16
C VAL A 41 22.02 -2.11 8.82
N SER A 42 23.21 -2.68 8.75
CA SER A 42 23.91 -2.94 7.50
C SER A 42 24.68 -4.26 7.68
N LEU A 43 24.10 -5.34 7.17
CA LEU A 43 24.62 -6.69 7.38
C LEU A 43 24.58 -7.49 6.09
N SER A 44 25.69 -8.11 5.73
CA SER A 44 25.75 -9.09 4.65
C SER A 44 25.40 -10.47 5.20
N VAL A 45 24.31 -11.05 4.72
CA VAL A 45 23.79 -12.36 5.16
C VAL A 45 24.06 -13.39 4.10
N PRO A 46 24.87 -14.44 4.39
CA PRO A 46 25.04 -15.57 3.47
C PRO A 46 23.70 -16.28 3.24
N THR A 47 23.35 -16.50 1.98
CA THR A 47 22.07 -17.15 1.61
C THR A 47 22.24 -18.59 1.11
N GLY A 48 23.48 -19.07 1.07
CA GLY A 48 23.84 -20.43 0.67
C GLY A 48 25.33 -20.54 0.32
N LEU A 49 25.80 -21.74 0.05
CA LEU A 49 27.23 -22.01 -0.22
C LEU A 49 27.70 -21.43 -1.58
N THR A 50 26.79 -21.31 -2.55
CA THR A 50 27.10 -20.88 -3.93
C THR A 50 26.34 -19.64 -4.38
N THR A 51 25.46 -19.11 -3.53
CA THR A 51 24.67 -17.90 -3.83
C THR A 51 25.32 -16.66 -3.24
N PRO A 52 25.29 -15.51 -3.94
CA PRO A 52 25.78 -14.26 -3.40
C PRO A 52 25.06 -13.90 -2.10
N ALA A 53 25.78 -13.37 -1.14
CA ALA A 53 25.20 -12.87 0.11
C ALA A 53 24.20 -11.74 -0.19
N LYS A 54 23.13 -11.67 0.60
CA LYS A 54 22.16 -10.58 0.56
C LYS A 54 22.50 -9.54 1.60
N THR A 55 22.47 -8.26 1.21
CA THR A 55 22.63 -7.16 2.15
C THR A 55 21.29 -6.84 2.78
N LEU A 56 21.23 -6.92 4.10
CA LEU A 56 20.15 -6.40 4.92
C LEU A 56 20.52 -4.98 5.34
N SER A 57 19.78 -3.97 4.87
CA SER A 57 20.11 -2.56 5.12
C SER A 57 18.89 -1.76 5.53
N PHE A 58 19.00 -1.08 6.66
CA PHE A 58 18.05 -0.08 7.16
C PHE A 58 18.84 1.16 7.58
N ALA A 59 18.52 2.30 6.99
CA ALA A 59 19.31 3.53 7.14
C ALA A 59 19.27 4.10 8.56
N ASP A 60 18.18 3.86 9.31
CA ASP A 60 17.96 4.39 10.64
C ASP A 60 17.36 3.35 11.60
N GLY A 61 17.11 3.77 12.83
CA GLY A 61 16.51 2.93 13.88
C GLY A 61 15.00 3.08 13.99
N THR A 62 14.34 3.72 13.05
CA THR A 62 12.87 3.85 13.07
C THR A 62 12.22 2.49 13.06
N TRP A 63 11.28 2.28 13.98
CA TRP A 63 10.46 1.08 13.98
C TRP A 63 9.65 1.04 12.68
N LEU A 64 9.86 0.02 11.88
CA LEU A 64 9.31 -0.10 10.53
C LEU A 64 8.67 -1.46 10.33
N GLN A 65 7.48 -1.46 9.79
CA GLN A 65 6.88 -2.61 9.11
C GLN A 65 6.32 -2.12 7.78
N GLU A 66 6.84 -2.63 6.70
CA GLU A 66 6.49 -2.20 5.35
C GLU A 66 6.25 -3.40 4.43
N VAL A 67 5.22 -3.29 3.62
CA VAL A 67 4.94 -4.22 2.51
C VAL A 67 4.83 -3.40 1.24
N VAL A 68 5.66 -3.73 0.25
CA VAL A 68 5.63 -3.13 -1.07
C VAL A 68 5.17 -4.18 -2.07
N ILE A 69 4.12 -3.87 -2.83
CA ILE A 69 3.59 -4.69 -3.92
C ILE A 69 3.87 -3.93 -5.21
N SER A 70 4.68 -4.52 -6.09
CA SER A 70 4.99 -3.94 -7.39
C SER A 70 4.17 -4.64 -8.45
N GLN A 71 3.42 -3.86 -9.25
CA GLN A 71 2.62 -4.36 -10.37
C GLN A 71 1.69 -5.52 -9.99
N GLY A 72 0.99 -5.37 -8.86
CA GLY A 72 -0.02 -6.32 -8.44
C GLY A 72 -1.27 -6.24 -9.32
N ALA A 73 -1.95 -7.36 -9.49
CA ALA A 73 -3.27 -7.44 -10.11
C ALA A 73 -4.25 -8.12 -9.16
N LEU A 74 -5.38 -7.46 -8.94
CA LEU A 74 -6.54 -7.96 -8.20
C LEU A 74 -7.70 -8.14 -9.17
N THR A 75 -8.17 -9.35 -9.33
CA THR A 75 -9.32 -9.66 -10.17
C THR A 75 -10.49 -10.12 -9.32
N VAL A 76 -11.66 -9.54 -9.57
CA VAL A 76 -12.94 -9.95 -8.97
C VAL A 76 -13.81 -10.52 -10.09
N GLU A 77 -14.14 -11.80 -10.00
CA GLU A 77 -14.91 -12.52 -10.99
C GLU A 77 -16.27 -11.84 -11.23
N GLY A 78 -16.61 -11.62 -12.49
CA GLY A 78 -17.87 -10.97 -12.89
C GLY A 78 -17.89 -9.44 -12.68
N LEU A 79 -16.88 -8.84 -12.08
CA LEU A 79 -16.81 -7.39 -11.85
C LEU A 79 -15.67 -6.71 -12.60
N GLY A 80 -14.44 -7.19 -12.46
CA GLY A 80 -13.32 -6.54 -13.13
C GLY A 80 -11.97 -6.80 -12.50
N THR A 81 -10.98 -6.05 -12.99
CA THR A 81 -9.60 -6.15 -12.54
C THR A 81 -9.07 -4.77 -12.15
N LEU A 82 -8.30 -4.71 -11.06
CA LEU A 82 -7.50 -3.57 -10.64
C LEU A 82 -6.03 -3.97 -10.63
N SER A 83 -5.16 -3.17 -11.21
CA SER A 83 -3.72 -3.38 -11.22
C SER A 83 -2.97 -2.12 -10.82
N GLY A 84 -1.75 -2.27 -10.30
CA GLY A 84 -0.94 -1.15 -9.87
C GLY A 84 0.10 -1.54 -8.83
N SER A 85 0.79 -0.54 -8.31
CA SER A 85 1.75 -0.68 -7.22
C SER A 85 1.16 -0.12 -5.93
N LEU A 86 1.45 -0.79 -4.82
CA LEU A 86 0.96 -0.49 -3.49
C LEU A 86 2.11 -0.55 -2.49
N ALA A 87 2.27 0.45 -1.65
CA ALA A 87 3.11 0.39 -0.48
C ALA A 87 2.28 0.62 0.78
N VAL A 88 2.43 -0.25 1.76
CA VAL A 88 1.82 -0.09 3.08
C VAL A 88 2.94 -0.03 4.11
N ARG A 89 3.00 1.05 4.86
CA ARG A 89 4.01 1.26 5.90
C ARG A 89 3.33 1.57 7.23
N SER A 90 3.68 0.83 8.27
CA SER A 90 3.26 1.09 9.64
C SER A 90 4.45 1.61 10.45
N VAL A 91 4.26 2.71 11.16
CA VAL A 91 5.26 3.35 12.02
C VAL A 91 4.65 3.57 13.40
N GLN A 92 5.37 3.16 14.43
CA GLN A 92 4.98 3.44 15.82
C GLN A 92 5.88 4.53 16.41
N HIS A 93 5.27 5.51 17.03
CA HIS A 93 5.94 6.63 17.70
C HIS A 93 5.08 7.18 18.82
N LYS A 94 5.54 8.24 19.48
CA LYS A 94 4.73 8.96 20.47
C LYS A 94 4.41 10.35 19.96
N VAL A 95 3.15 10.73 20.09
CA VAL A 95 2.66 12.09 19.88
C VAL A 95 2.15 12.61 21.23
N ASP A 96 2.74 13.67 21.73
CA ASP A 96 2.43 14.24 23.05
C ASP A 96 2.44 13.20 24.19
N GLY A 97 3.40 12.26 24.13
CA GLY A 97 3.53 11.19 25.11
C GLY A 97 2.59 10.00 24.90
N VAL A 98 1.63 10.08 23.99
CA VAL A 98 0.66 9.02 23.68
C VAL A 98 1.22 8.08 22.60
N ASN A 99 1.13 6.78 22.84
CA ASN A 99 1.51 5.79 21.85
C ASN A 99 0.61 5.91 20.60
N THR A 100 1.23 6.11 19.49
CA THR A 100 0.58 6.40 18.21
C THR A 100 1.08 5.43 17.15
N THR A 101 0.17 4.91 16.36
CA THR A 101 0.48 4.10 15.17
C THR A 101 -0.02 4.84 13.94
N ASP A 102 0.88 5.18 13.04
CA ASP A 102 0.57 5.71 11.72
C ASP A 102 0.69 4.61 10.67
N ILE A 103 -0.34 4.44 9.86
CA ILE A 103 -0.34 3.58 8.69
C ILE A 103 -0.40 4.48 7.46
N ARG A 104 0.58 4.37 6.60
CA ARG A 104 0.69 5.10 5.34
C ARG A 104 0.51 4.11 4.20
N ILE A 105 -0.41 4.41 3.29
CA ILE A 105 -0.69 3.59 2.11
C ILE A 105 -0.49 4.47 0.89
N GLY A 106 0.44 4.10 0.05
CA GLY A 106 0.68 4.77 -1.22
C GLY A 106 0.28 3.88 -2.39
N LEU A 107 -0.30 4.48 -3.41
CA LEU A 107 -0.77 3.85 -4.63
C LEU A 107 -0.16 4.56 -5.83
N SER A 108 0.36 3.81 -6.81
CA SER A 108 0.85 4.38 -8.06
C SER A 108 0.56 3.49 -9.26
N GLN A 109 0.45 4.11 -10.42
CA GLN A 109 0.17 3.43 -11.68
C GLN A 109 -1.07 2.53 -11.61
N VAL A 110 -2.08 2.98 -10.85
CA VAL A 110 -3.31 2.20 -10.68
C VAL A 110 -4.14 2.33 -11.94
N SER A 111 -4.50 1.18 -12.48
CA SER A 111 -5.45 1.06 -13.58
C SER A 111 -6.43 -0.05 -13.29
N GLY A 112 -7.63 0.06 -13.82
CA GLY A 112 -8.63 -0.96 -13.59
C GLY A 112 -9.83 -0.84 -14.51
N SER A 113 -10.58 -1.91 -14.57
CA SER A 113 -11.84 -1.96 -15.29
C SER A 113 -12.90 -2.65 -14.45
N LEU A 114 -14.09 -2.10 -14.49
CA LEU A 114 -15.29 -2.66 -13.90
C LEU A 114 -16.33 -2.86 -15.01
N ASN A 115 -16.95 -4.03 -15.04
CA ASN A 115 -18.02 -4.33 -15.97
C ASN A 115 -19.18 -4.97 -15.20
N ALA A 116 -20.34 -4.32 -15.18
CA ALA A 116 -21.50 -4.80 -14.45
C ALA A 116 -22.79 -4.34 -15.14
N GLY A 117 -23.65 -5.28 -15.56
CA GLY A 117 -25.01 -4.99 -16.02
C GLY A 117 -25.11 -4.00 -17.18
N GLY A 118 -24.17 -4.00 -18.13
CA GLY A 118 -24.13 -3.06 -19.26
C GLY A 118 -23.47 -1.70 -18.93
N LEU A 119 -22.95 -1.54 -17.71
CA LEU A 119 -22.06 -0.47 -17.31
C LEU A 119 -20.63 -0.95 -17.43
N SER A 120 -19.76 -0.19 -18.09
CA SER A 120 -18.31 -0.33 -17.97
C SER A 120 -17.70 0.94 -17.43
N ALA A 121 -16.76 0.79 -16.50
CA ALA A 121 -15.96 1.88 -15.98
C ALA A 121 -14.49 1.51 -16.06
N THR A 122 -13.66 2.46 -16.42
CA THR A 122 -12.21 2.29 -16.43
C THR A 122 -11.54 3.39 -15.60
N LEU A 123 -10.52 3.00 -14.86
CA LEU A 123 -9.60 3.90 -14.18
C LEU A 123 -8.24 3.76 -14.85
N SER A 124 -7.58 4.85 -15.12
CA SER A 124 -6.19 4.87 -15.59
C SER A 124 -5.40 6.00 -14.95
N ASN A 125 -4.08 5.87 -14.98
CA ASN A 125 -3.16 6.84 -14.36
C ASN A 125 -3.45 7.13 -12.87
N GLY A 126 -4.07 6.17 -12.18
CA GLY A 126 -4.45 6.33 -10.78
C GLY A 126 -3.22 6.40 -9.88
N ARG A 127 -3.23 7.34 -8.95
CA ARG A 127 -2.27 7.45 -7.86
C ARG A 127 -2.96 7.98 -6.62
N GLY A 128 -2.40 7.72 -5.45
CA GLY A 128 -3.02 8.19 -4.23
C GLY A 128 -2.19 7.90 -2.99
N ALA A 129 -2.58 8.55 -1.92
CA ALA A 129 -2.04 8.34 -0.59
C ALA A 129 -3.17 8.29 0.43
N VAL A 130 -3.04 7.39 1.39
CA VAL A 130 -3.91 7.30 2.56
C VAL A 130 -3.04 7.32 3.80
N MET A 131 -3.40 8.14 4.75
CA MET A 131 -2.82 8.13 6.08
C MET A 131 -3.90 7.79 7.10
N LEU A 132 -3.60 6.84 7.96
CA LEU A 132 -4.43 6.47 9.11
C LEU A 132 -3.60 6.64 10.37
N ARG A 133 -4.13 7.31 11.36
CA ARG A 133 -3.52 7.43 12.69
C ARG A 133 -4.42 6.81 13.72
N ASN A 134 -3.83 6.00 14.57
CA ASN A 134 -4.49 5.47 15.76
C ASN A 134 -3.70 5.88 16.99
N GLN A 135 -4.35 6.64 17.89
CA GLN A 135 -3.78 7.07 19.16
C GLN A 135 -4.52 6.38 20.30
N VAL A 136 -3.75 5.72 21.16
CA VAL A 136 -4.32 4.97 22.30
C VAL A 136 -5.10 5.91 23.22
N GLY A 137 -6.39 5.60 23.40
CA GLY A 137 -7.29 6.38 24.27
C GLY A 137 -7.87 7.65 23.66
N ILE A 138 -7.48 8.02 22.41
CA ILE A 138 -7.98 9.21 21.72
C ILE A 138 -8.86 8.82 20.54
N GLY A 139 -8.46 7.83 19.76
CA GLY A 139 -9.21 7.37 18.60
C GLY A 139 -8.39 7.38 17.31
N SER A 140 -9.11 7.32 16.19
CA SER A 140 -8.51 7.24 14.85
C SER A 140 -8.83 8.48 14.03
N SER A 141 -7.84 8.96 13.29
CA SER A 141 -7.96 10.01 12.28
C SER A 141 -7.43 9.52 10.94
N TYR A 142 -7.84 10.15 9.84
CA TYR A 142 -7.39 9.79 8.51
C TYR A 142 -7.34 10.98 7.56
N ALA A 143 -6.48 10.85 6.56
CA ALA A 143 -6.42 11.72 5.39
C ALA A 143 -6.27 10.85 4.14
N VAL A 144 -6.92 11.26 3.06
CA VAL A 144 -6.88 10.58 1.75
C VAL A 144 -6.71 11.63 0.66
N GLN A 145 -5.80 11.36 -0.25
CA GLN A 145 -5.69 12.07 -1.51
C GLN A 145 -5.51 11.05 -2.61
N ALA A 146 -6.34 11.14 -3.64
CA ALA A 146 -6.25 10.26 -4.81
C ALA A 146 -6.60 11.05 -6.07
N GLU A 147 -6.02 10.64 -7.18
CA GLU A 147 -6.30 11.19 -8.49
C GLU A 147 -6.20 10.12 -9.58
N GLY A 148 -6.82 10.36 -10.74
CA GLY A 148 -6.78 9.46 -11.87
C GLY A 148 -7.75 9.89 -12.98
N ASP A 149 -7.63 9.23 -14.11
CA ASP A 149 -8.53 9.41 -15.25
C ASP A 149 -9.62 8.34 -15.21
N VAL A 150 -10.86 8.74 -15.37
CA VAL A 150 -12.01 7.83 -15.30
C VAL A 150 -12.83 7.93 -16.58
N ALA A 151 -13.20 6.79 -17.14
CA ALA A 151 -14.16 6.73 -18.23
C ALA A 151 -15.32 5.78 -17.86
N PHE A 152 -16.53 6.21 -18.11
CA PHE A 152 -17.75 5.44 -17.93
C PHE A 152 -18.45 5.28 -19.26
N ASN A 153 -18.94 4.06 -19.54
CA ASN A 153 -19.80 3.77 -20.65
C ASN A 153 -21.05 3.01 -20.16
N LEU A 154 -22.20 3.43 -20.58
CA LEU A 154 -23.48 2.82 -20.23
C LEU A 154 -24.23 2.44 -21.52
N GLY A 155 -24.91 1.29 -21.51
CA GLY A 155 -25.71 0.85 -22.62
C GLY A 155 -24.91 0.57 -23.90
N ASN A 156 -23.79 -0.14 -23.79
CA ASN A 156 -22.86 -0.44 -24.90
C ASN A 156 -22.38 0.80 -25.65
N GLY A 157 -22.11 1.89 -24.93
CA GLY A 157 -21.62 3.13 -25.50
C GLY A 157 -22.68 4.14 -25.89
N ALA A 158 -23.96 3.89 -25.61
CA ALA A 158 -25.03 4.87 -25.83
C ALA A 158 -24.81 6.15 -24.99
N VAL A 159 -24.23 6.03 -23.84
CA VAL A 159 -23.76 7.16 -23.01
C VAL A 159 -22.33 6.92 -22.61
N SER A 160 -21.46 7.87 -22.88
CA SER A 160 -20.07 7.86 -22.40
C SER A 160 -19.74 9.16 -21.67
N LEU A 161 -19.02 9.02 -20.56
CA LEU A 161 -18.46 10.12 -19.78
C LEU A 161 -16.97 9.85 -19.59
N GLN A 162 -16.15 10.84 -19.85
CA GLN A 162 -14.73 10.81 -19.57
C GLN A 162 -14.35 12.00 -18.71
N ALA A 163 -13.59 11.76 -17.67
CA ALA A 163 -13.05 12.78 -16.79
C ALA A 163 -11.56 12.51 -16.58
N GLN A 164 -10.73 13.51 -16.84
CA GLN A 164 -9.29 13.44 -16.65
C GLN A 164 -8.91 14.13 -15.35
N GLN A 165 -7.87 13.63 -14.69
CA GLN A 165 -7.32 14.22 -13.47
C GLN A 165 -8.38 14.44 -12.38
N MET A 166 -9.31 13.51 -12.24
CA MET A 166 -10.24 13.56 -11.12
C MET A 166 -9.47 13.48 -9.82
N GLN A 167 -9.81 14.35 -8.87
CA GLN A 167 -9.17 14.38 -7.55
C GLN A 167 -10.20 14.08 -6.47
N LEU A 168 -9.79 13.28 -5.50
CA LEU A 168 -10.49 13.02 -4.25
C LEU A 168 -9.58 13.46 -3.10
N THR A 169 -10.08 14.36 -2.26
CA THR A 169 -9.39 14.74 -1.04
C THR A 169 -10.33 14.62 0.14
N LEU A 170 -9.94 13.85 1.13
CA LEU A 170 -10.64 13.70 2.40
C LEU A 170 -9.65 13.97 3.53
N ASN A 171 -10.02 14.85 4.46
CA ASN A 171 -9.20 15.12 5.63
C ASN A 171 -10.07 15.07 6.89
N ARG A 172 -9.82 14.08 7.73
CA ARG A 172 -10.34 13.92 9.08
C ARG A 172 -9.20 13.82 10.11
N TRP A 173 -8.10 14.52 9.84
CA TRP A 173 -6.92 14.52 10.69
C TRP A 173 -7.01 15.54 11.82
N GLY A 174 -7.84 16.56 11.66
CA GLY A 174 -7.99 17.67 12.61
C GLY A 174 -6.98 18.81 12.42
N SER A 175 -6.04 18.66 11.48
CA SER A 175 -5.07 19.68 11.05
C SER A 175 -4.68 19.43 9.60
N ASP A 176 -3.92 20.35 9.02
CA ASP A 176 -3.34 20.15 7.70
C ASP A 176 -2.36 18.95 7.72
N VAL A 177 -2.34 18.19 6.65
CA VAL A 177 -1.45 17.05 6.44
C VAL A 177 -0.56 17.35 5.25
N ASP A 178 0.75 17.46 5.52
CA ASP A 178 1.79 17.61 4.51
C ASP A 178 2.83 16.49 4.73
N GLU A 179 2.58 15.35 4.12
CA GLU A 179 3.37 14.14 4.31
C GLU A 179 3.65 13.45 2.98
N THR A 180 4.89 13.00 2.82
CA THR A 180 5.27 12.19 1.67
C THR A 180 5.01 10.71 1.96
N VAL A 181 4.23 10.07 1.11
CA VAL A 181 3.91 8.65 1.20
C VAL A 181 4.56 7.91 0.03
N GLY A 182 5.39 6.92 0.34
CA GLY A 182 5.97 6.04 -0.67
C GLY A 182 4.88 5.23 -1.39
N THR A 183 4.97 5.11 -2.71
CA THR A 183 3.94 4.48 -3.56
C THR A 183 4.31 3.08 -4.05
N GLY A 184 5.47 2.56 -3.68
CA GLY A 184 5.93 1.23 -4.10
C GLY A 184 6.45 1.16 -5.55
N SER A 185 6.47 2.27 -6.27
CA SER A 185 7.20 2.38 -7.54
C SER A 185 8.66 2.69 -7.23
N GLY A 186 9.54 1.72 -7.43
CA GLY A 186 10.98 1.91 -7.43
C GLY A 186 11.45 2.42 -8.77
#